data_68912f610ad440d83e3957915d3950b6
#
_entry.id   68912f610ad440d83e3957915d3950b6
#
_cell.length_a   1.000
_cell.length_b   1.000
_cell.length_c   1.000
_cell.angle_alpha   90.00
_cell.angle_beta   90.00
_cell.angle_gamma   90.00
#
_symmetry.space_group_name_H-M   'P 1'
#
loop_
_entity.id
_entity.type
_entity.pdbx_description
1 polymer ?
#
loop_
_entity_poly.entity_id
_entity_poly.type
_entity_poly.pdbx_seq_one_letter_code
_entity_poly.pdbx_strand_id
1 'polypeptide(L)'
;MDHQILISDLENIISEQIFIKIENWNLYLGDAGLARNLAIECISNINKGPLEAAKISLNAISVKVGDGDESIPLFSLVTHSQIYELEEILQNSLDN
;
A
#
# COMPACT_ATOMS: atom_id res chain seq x y z
N MET A 1 -25.59 6.24 5.53
CA MET A 1 -24.83 5.28 6.34
C MET A 1 -23.37 5.33 5.93
N ASP A 2 -22.53 5.56 6.88
CA ASP A 2 -21.12 5.78 6.58
C ASP A 2 -20.38 4.46 6.42
N HIS A 3 -19.73 4.32 5.28
CA HIS A 3 -18.84 3.19 5.09
C HIS A 3 -17.51 3.53 5.74
N GLN A 4 -17.34 3.00 6.92
CA GLN A 4 -16.10 3.23 7.64
C GLN A 4 -15.15 2.09 7.36
N ILE A 5 -14.03 2.43 6.71
CA ILE A 5 -12.97 1.47 6.49
C ILE A 5 -12.15 1.43 7.76
N LEU A 6 -12.09 0.26 8.37
CA LEU A 6 -11.28 0.08 9.57
C LEU A 6 -9.81 -0.09 9.16
N ILE A 7 -8.96 0.73 9.75
CA ILE A 7 -7.52 0.70 9.45
C ILE A 7 -6.94 -0.69 9.69
N SER A 8 -7.34 -1.32 10.80
CA SER A 8 -6.82 -2.65 11.14
C SER A 8 -7.20 -3.71 10.11
N ASP A 9 -8.42 -3.64 9.59
CA ASP A 9 -8.86 -4.61 8.57
C ASP A 9 -8.09 -4.40 7.27
N LEU A 10 -7.94 -3.14 6.85
CA LEU A 10 -7.20 -2.82 5.65
C LEU A 10 -5.73 -3.18 5.80
N GLU A 11 -5.16 -2.89 6.96
CA GLU A 11 -3.77 -3.25 7.25
C GLU A 11 -3.54 -4.75 7.11
N ASN A 12 -4.47 -5.56 7.63
CA ASN A 12 -4.34 -7.02 7.56
C ASN A 12 -4.35 -7.51 6.12
N ILE A 13 -5.24 -6.97 5.29
CA ILE A 13 -5.32 -7.37 3.89
C ILE A 13 -4.05 -6.96 3.16
N ILE A 14 -3.60 -5.74 3.35
CA ILE A 14 -2.38 -5.24 2.72
C ILE A 14 -1.17 -6.05 3.17
N SER A 15 -1.11 -6.40 4.46
CA SER A 15 0.00 -7.16 5.03
C SER A 15 0.24 -8.47 4.30
N GLU A 16 -0.83 -9.12 3.88
CA GLU A 16 -0.77 -10.45 3.30
C GLU A 16 -0.73 -10.45 1.77
N GLN A 17 -1.20 -9.38 1.12
CA GLN A 17 -1.38 -9.40 -0.32
C GLN A 17 -0.46 -8.46 -1.08
N ILE A 18 0.04 -7.41 -0.45
CA ILE A 18 0.89 -6.44 -1.14
C ILE A 18 2.35 -6.67 -0.75
N PHE A 19 3.21 -6.74 -1.75
CA PHE A 19 4.63 -6.94 -1.53
C PHE A 19 5.44 -6.01 -2.42
N ILE A 20 6.66 -5.74 -1.99
CA ILE A 20 7.64 -5.01 -2.79
C ILE A 20 8.71 -5.99 -3.25
N LYS A 21 9.33 -5.70 -4.39
CA LYS A 21 10.41 -6.51 -4.90
C LYS A 21 11.74 -5.90 -4.51
N ILE A 22 12.55 -6.68 -3.81
CA ILE A 22 13.90 -6.29 -3.46
C ILE A 22 14.82 -7.36 -4.03
N GLU A 23 15.54 -6.97 -5.07
CA GLU A 23 16.40 -7.89 -5.82
C GLU A 23 15.61 -9.08 -6.35
N ASN A 24 15.86 -10.27 -5.83
CA ASN A 24 15.26 -11.50 -6.34
C ASN A 24 14.14 -12.04 -5.46
N TRP A 25 13.69 -11.29 -4.47
CA TRP A 25 12.67 -11.81 -3.57
C TRP A 25 11.59 -10.79 -3.28
N ASN A 26 10.45 -11.30 -2.83
CA ASN A 26 9.28 -10.50 -2.54
C ASN A 26 9.19 -10.30 -1.02
N LEU A 27 9.09 -9.04 -0.61
CA LEU A 27 8.92 -8.72 0.80
C LEU A 27 7.50 -8.20 1.00
N TYR A 28 6.69 -8.97 1.71
CA TYR A 28 5.33 -8.55 2.00
C TYR A 28 5.32 -7.39 3.00
N LEU A 29 4.40 -6.46 2.81
CA LEU A 29 4.39 -5.24 3.61
C LEU A 29 4.16 -5.50 5.09
N GLY A 30 3.45 -6.60 5.42
CA GLY A 30 3.30 -7.00 6.82
C GLY A 30 4.64 -7.28 7.47
N ASP A 31 5.50 -8.03 6.76
CA ASP A 31 6.83 -8.38 7.25
C ASP A 31 7.77 -7.17 7.27
N ALA A 32 7.54 -6.22 6.39
CA ALA A 32 8.34 -5.01 6.34
C ALA A 32 7.90 -3.96 7.37
N GLY A 33 6.76 -4.18 8.02
CA GLY A 33 6.23 -3.21 8.98
C GLY A 33 5.66 -1.96 8.33
N LEU A 34 5.25 -2.04 7.07
CA LEU A 34 4.78 -0.89 6.30
C LEU A 34 3.29 -0.90 6.02
N ALA A 35 2.61 -2.00 6.32
CA ALA A 35 1.21 -2.16 5.96
C ALA A 35 0.30 -1.13 6.62
N ARG A 36 0.54 -0.82 7.89
CA ARG A 36 -0.30 0.14 8.61
C ARG A 36 -0.16 1.55 8.03
N ASN A 37 1.06 1.97 7.75
CA ASN A 37 1.29 3.29 7.18
C ASN A 37 0.63 3.41 5.81
N LEU A 38 0.72 2.38 5.01
CA LEU A 38 0.07 2.38 3.70
C LEU A 38 -1.45 2.41 3.84
N ALA A 39 -2.00 1.65 4.79
CA ALA A 39 -3.45 1.66 5.02
C ALA A 39 -3.93 3.07 5.41
N ILE A 40 -3.21 3.73 6.29
CA ILE A 40 -3.56 5.08 6.72
C ILE A 40 -3.52 6.06 5.54
N GLU A 41 -2.48 5.99 4.73
CA GLU A 41 -2.37 6.85 3.56
C GLU A 41 -3.50 6.59 2.56
N CYS A 42 -3.82 5.32 2.33
CA CYS A 42 -4.90 4.98 1.41
C CYS A 42 -6.23 5.54 1.87
N ILE A 43 -6.54 5.41 3.15
CA ILE A 43 -7.79 5.93 3.70
C ILE A 43 -7.83 7.46 3.61
N SER A 44 -6.69 8.11 3.86
CA SER A 44 -6.61 9.57 3.78
C SER A 44 -6.86 10.09 2.37
N ASN A 45 -6.59 9.28 1.37
CA ASN A 45 -6.74 9.70 -0.03
C ASN A 45 -7.89 9.05 -0.76
N ILE A 46 -8.73 8.27 -0.05
CA ILE A 46 -9.73 7.43 -0.68
C ILE A 46 -10.78 8.22 -1.48
N ASN A 47 -11.02 9.47 -1.08
CA ASN A 47 -11.98 10.31 -1.79
C ASN A 47 -11.53 10.71 -3.19
N LYS A 48 -10.26 10.44 -3.52
CA LYS A 48 -9.73 10.68 -4.87
C LYS A 48 -9.94 9.50 -5.81
N GLY A 49 -10.53 8.42 -5.30
CA GLY A 49 -10.78 7.19 -6.03
C GLY A 49 -9.73 6.14 -5.68
N PRO A 50 -10.10 4.84 -5.80
CA PRO A 50 -9.20 3.76 -5.38
C PRO A 50 -7.85 3.76 -6.09
N LEU A 51 -7.83 3.96 -7.40
CA LEU A 51 -6.56 3.92 -8.14
C LEU A 51 -5.66 5.09 -7.77
N GLU A 52 -6.22 6.30 -7.70
CA GLU A 52 -5.43 7.47 -7.33
C GLU A 52 -4.97 7.38 -5.88
N ALA A 53 -5.83 6.89 -4.99
CA ALA A 53 -5.45 6.68 -3.59
C ALA A 53 -4.28 5.72 -3.50
N ALA A 54 -4.31 4.62 -4.27
CA ALA A 54 -3.22 3.65 -4.29
C ALA A 54 -1.92 4.29 -4.76
N LYS A 55 -1.96 5.01 -5.86
CA LYS A 55 -0.76 5.63 -6.42
C LYS A 55 -0.17 6.70 -5.49
N ILE A 56 -1.02 7.57 -4.98
CA ILE A 56 -0.57 8.65 -4.09
C ILE A 56 0.04 8.06 -2.82
N SER A 57 -0.62 7.05 -2.26
CA SER A 57 -0.18 6.45 -1.02
C SER A 57 1.14 5.71 -1.18
N LEU A 58 1.30 4.98 -2.29
CA LEU A 58 2.56 4.28 -2.55
C LEU A 58 3.71 5.27 -2.77
N ASN A 59 3.42 6.44 -3.32
CA ASN A 59 4.44 7.48 -3.48
C ASN A 59 4.75 8.23 -2.19
N ALA A 60 3.83 8.20 -1.24
CA ALA A 60 4.02 8.93 0.02
C ALA A 60 4.93 8.19 1.01
N ILE A 61 5.09 6.88 0.81
CA ILE A 61 5.88 6.04 1.73
C ILE A 61 7.16 5.64 1.03
N SER A 62 8.29 5.92 1.66
CA SER A 62 9.59 5.56 1.12
C SER A 62 10.31 4.63 2.07
N VAL A 63 11.17 3.80 1.51
CA VAL A 63 12.02 2.91 2.30
C VAL A 63 13.47 3.19 1.96
N LYS A 64 14.34 2.98 2.93
CA LYS A 64 15.77 3.10 2.70
C LYS A 64 16.29 1.77 2.18
N VAL A 65 17.11 1.84 1.15
CA VAL A 65 17.69 0.64 0.56
C VAL A 65 19.21 0.75 0.60
N GLY A 66 19.84 -0.38 0.90
CA GLY A 66 21.28 -0.45 0.96
C GLY A 66 21.86 0.28 2.16
N ASP A 67 23.15 0.62 2.07
CA ASP A 67 23.88 1.26 3.15
C ASP A 67 23.87 2.79 3.05
N GLY A 68 23.18 3.33 2.05
CA GLY A 68 23.18 4.76 1.83
C GLY A 68 21.99 5.45 2.48
N ASP A 69 21.92 6.76 2.25
CA ASP A 69 20.83 7.57 2.72
C ASP A 69 19.70 7.68 1.71
N GLU A 70 19.75 6.89 0.65
CA GLU A 70 18.75 6.94 -0.40
C GLU A 70 17.44 6.30 0.05
N SER A 71 16.35 7.01 -0.22
CA SER A 71 15.01 6.51 0.02
C SER A 71 14.30 6.33 -1.30
N ILE A 72 13.62 5.22 -1.45
CA ILE A 72 12.89 4.90 -2.68
C ILE A 72 11.42 4.78 -2.31
N PRO A 73 10.51 5.47 -3.03
CA PRO A 73 9.09 5.33 -2.74
C PRO A 73 8.60 3.93 -3.06
N LEU A 74 7.64 3.44 -2.30
CA LEU A 74 7.06 2.12 -2.52
C LEU A 74 6.56 1.96 -3.95
N PHE A 75 6.08 3.05 -4.55
CA PHE A 75 5.57 3.03 -5.92
C PHE A 75 6.61 2.47 -6.90
N SER A 76 7.88 2.77 -6.66
CA SER A 76 8.96 2.29 -7.54
C SER A 76 9.35 0.84 -7.28
N LEU A 77 8.92 0.28 -6.16
CA LEU A 77 9.30 -1.08 -5.76
C LEU A 77 8.18 -2.11 -5.97
N VAL A 78 6.98 -1.66 -6.32
CA VAL A 78 5.87 -2.57 -6.58
C VAL A 78 5.70 -2.74 -8.09
N THR A 79 5.15 -3.89 -8.48
CA THR A 79 4.83 -4.12 -9.89
C THR A 79 3.48 -3.47 -10.20
N HIS A 80 3.21 -3.30 -11.51
CA HIS A 80 1.90 -2.79 -11.93
C HIS A 80 0.76 -3.66 -11.42
N SER A 81 0.97 -4.99 -11.40
CA SER A 81 -0.02 -5.91 -10.85
C SER A 81 -0.35 -5.58 -9.41
N GLN A 82 0.65 -5.21 -8.63
CA GLN A 82 0.43 -4.87 -7.22
C GLN A 82 -0.31 -3.56 -7.04
N ILE A 83 -0.10 -2.61 -7.94
CA ILE A 83 -0.84 -1.35 -7.90
C ILE A 83 -2.33 -1.62 -8.14
N TYR A 84 -2.65 -2.45 -9.12
CA TYR A 84 -4.05 -2.82 -9.40
C TYR A 84 -4.64 -3.70 -8.32
N GLU A 85 -3.81 -4.54 -7.70
CA GLU A 85 -4.26 -5.33 -6.55
C GLU A 85 -4.68 -4.40 -5.40
N LEU A 86 -3.87 -3.38 -5.14
CA LEU A 86 -4.20 -2.40 -4.09
C LEU A 86 -5.46 -1.63 -4.44
N GLU A 87 -5.62 -1.25 -5.71
CA GLU A 87 -6.85 -0.59 -6.18
C GLU A 87 -8.06 -1.48 -5.88
N GLU A 88 -7.96 -2.76 -6.19
CA GLU A 88 -9.07 -3.68 -5.98
C GLU A 88 -9.37 -3.85 -4.50
N ILE A 89 -8.34 -3.95 -3.67
CA ILE A 89 -8.52 -4.03 -2.23
C ILE A 89 -9.30 -2.80 -1.72
N LEU A 90 -8.92 -1.62 -2.17
CA LEU A 90 -9.59 -0.39 -1.77
C LEU A 90 -11.02 -0.33 -2.29
N GLN A 91 -11.23 -0.75 -3.53
CA GLN A 91 -12.57 -0.76 -4.11
C GLN A 91 -13.49 -1.69 -3.32
N ASN A 92 -13.00 -2.88 -2.97
CA ASN A 92 -13.78 -3.83 -2.19
C ASN A 92 -14.08 -3.30 -0.79
N SER A 93 -13.16 -2.56 -0.21
CA SER A 93 -13.37 -1.95 1.10
C SER A 93 -14.45 -0.89 1.06
N LEU A 94 -14.55 -0.16 -0.05
CA LEU A 94 -15.60 0.86 -0.22
C LEU A 94 -16.96 0.23 -0.46
N ASP A 95 -17.01 -0.93 -1.07
CA ASP A 95 -18.26 -1.58 -1.43
C ASP A 95 -18.92 -2.35 -0.28
N ASN A 96 -18.26 -2.47 0.82
CA ASN A 96 -18.80 -3.17 1.99
C ASN A 96 -19.60 -2.27 2.90
#